data_1749a6cdcc2295784a62e8974bf41a87
#
_entry.id   1749a6cdcc2295784a62e8974bf41a87
#
_cell.length_a   1.000
_cell.length_b   1.000
_cell.length_c   1.000
_cell.angle_alpha   90.00
_cell.angle_beta   90.00
_cell.angle_gamma   90.00
#
_symmetry.space_group_name_H-M   'P 1'
#
loop_
_entity.id
_entity.type
_entity.pdbx_description
1 polymer ?
#
loop_
_entity_poly.entity_id
_entity_poly.type
_entity_poly.pdbx_seq_one_letter_code
_entity_poly.pdbx_strand_id
1 'polypeptide(L)'
;MDDLKNILKDNLEFYLQREKEIVSILTSLPKGRIRGKRINGDQYYYLQYRKEGRVVDDYIGKSVSEELLKSLQKRKNLESELKKIRESIITLKGQRNVIYEFIEPVRKIFYSFTKEKLWDEEIEIIGSWCYILYQKYLTLKKFPLRTEDLYILIPLPYKGKEFDISKFLKELGFSINFYDDGSLFFTGFGMKIEFLSPERGKQKEKPVFVERLKITPQMLRYLDILLKESMVISIERGVKVKVPAPAAFFLHKLLVSQKRREKGKREKDLKQAIYVGEYVVRNKNEIEKLSRLLLQISDSWKRRIAQSLEESIKILPEEDSLIEKLLALVTF
;
A
#
# COMPACT_ATOMS: atom_id res chain seq x y z
N MET A 1 24.11 -5.11 -2.63
CA MET A 1 23.91 -3.71 -2.17
C MET A 1 23.17 -2.84 -3.18
N ASP A 2 23.33 -3.10 -4.44
CA ASP A 2 22.75 -2.24 -5.51
C ASP A 2 21.23 -2.38 -5.69
N ASP A 3 20.67 -3.49 -5.31
CA ASP A 3 19.29 -3.84 -5.64
C ASP A 3 18.22 -3.05 -4.88
N LEU A 4 18.34 -2.86 -3.56
CA LEU A 4 17.40 -2.02 -2.80
C LEU A 4 17.60 -0.52 -3.07
N LYS A 5 18.86 -0.11 -3.35
CA LYS A 5 19.15 1.25 -3.83
C LYS A 5 18.48 1.53 -5.17
N ASN A 6 18.51 0.56 -6.07
CA ASN A 6 17.87 0.67 -7.38
C ASN A 6 16.36 0.82 -7.25
N ILE A 7 15.71 0.09 -6.32
CA ILE A 7 14.26 0.25 -6.05
C ILE A 7 13.93 1.69 -5.60
N LEU A 8 14.72 2.26 -4.70
CA LEU A 8 14.48 3.62 -4.20
C LEU A 8 14.84 4.69 -5.25
N LYS A 9 15.87 4.45 -6.05
CA LYS A 9 16.22 5.29 -7.20
C LYS A 9 15.11 5.26 -8.25
N ASP A 10 14.63 4.08 -8.59
CA ASP A 10 13.52 3.89 -9.51
C ASP A 10 12.23 4.57 -9.02
N ASN A 11 11.97 4.55 -7.70
CA ASN A 11 10.85 5.27 -7.10
C ASN A 11 11.01 6.79 -7.24
N LEU A 12 12.21 7.34 -7.02
CA LEU A 12 12.46 8.77 -7.20
C LEU A 12 12.29 9.17 -8.68
N GLU A 13 12.84 8.40 -9.61
CA GLU A 13 12.68 8.63 -11.04
C GLU A 13 11.21 8.58 -11.47
N PHE A 14 10.45 7.64 -10.95
CA PHE A 14 9.01 7.57 -11.18
C PHE A 14 8.28 8.83 -10.69
N TYR A 15 8.55 9.29 -9.47
CA TYR A 15 7.93 10.51 -8.94
C TYR A 15 8.30 11.75 -9.77
N LEU A 16 9.54 11.86 -10.18
CA LEU A 16 9.99 12.96 -11.04
C LEU A 16 9.31 12.94 -12.42
N GLN A 17 9.15 11.75 -12.99
CA GLN A 17 8.43 11.58 -14.26
C GLN A 17 6.95 11.91 -14.09
N ARG A 18 6.30 11.41 -13.03
CA ARG A 18 4.90 11.68 -12.75
C ARG A 18 4.62 13.15 -12.45
N GLU A 19 5.54 13.84 -11.76
CA GLU A 19 5.46 15.30 -11.57
C GLU A 19 5.42 16.03 -12.91
N LYS A 20 6.31 15.69 -13.85
CA LYS A 20 6.34 16.31 -15.20
C LYS A 20 5.04 16.08 -15.95
N GLU A 21 4.50 14.87 -15.93
CA GLU A 21 3.23 14.52 -16.58
C GLU A 21 2.06 15.33 -16.02
N ILE A 22 1.92 15.38 -14.69
CA ILE A 22 0.85 16.15 -14.04
C ILE A 22 0.97 17.64 -14.34
N VAL A 23 2.18 18.21 -14.27
CA VAL A 23 2.41 19.61 -14.60
C VAL A 23 2.01 19.89 -16.04
N SER A 24 2.36 19.01 -16.98
CA SER A 24 1.95 19.14 -18.39
C SER A 24 0.42 19.13 -18.54
N ILE A 25 -0.27 18.20 -17.90
CA ILE A 25 -1.74 18.13 -17.94
C ILE A 25 -2.38 19.38 -17.30
N LEU A 26 -1.84 19.86 -16.19
CA LEU A 26 -2.34 21.05 -15.50
C LEU A 26 -2.23 22.33 -16.35
N THR A 27 -1.31 22.40 -17.29
CA THR A 27 -1.19 23.56 -18.20
C THR A 27 -2.39 23.64 -19.18
N SER A 28 -2.98 22.51 -19.54
CA SER A 28 -4.12 22.44 -20.48
C SER A 28 -5.48 22.55 -19.79
N LEU A 29 -5.56 22.44 -18.46
CA LEU A 29 -6.81 22.49 -17.73
C LEU A 29 -7.16 23.90 -17.24
N PRO A 30 -8.46 24.32 -17.25
CA PRO A 30 -8.88 25.61 -16.78
C PRO A 30 -8.53 25.83 -15.32
N LYS A 31 -8.08 27.04 -14.95
CA LYS A 31 -7.79 27.45 -13.56
C LYS A 31 -9.00 28.21 -13.01
N GLY A 32 -9.27 28.00 -11.73
CA GLY A 32 -10.27 28.83 -11.05
C GLY A 32 -11.34 28.02 -10.33
N ARG A 33 -12.33 28.73 -9.86
CA ARG A 33 -13.53 28.19 -9.22
C ARG A 33 -14.78 28.84 -9.81
N ILE A 34 -15.87 28.12 -9.86
CA ILE A 34 -17.14 28.66 -10.30
C ILE A 34 -17.72 29.52 -9.18
N ARG A 35 -18.12 30.73 -9.55
CA ARG A 35 -18.80 31.68 -8.68
C ARG A 35 -20.16 32.06 -9.30
N GLY A 36 -21.24 31.83 -8.56
CA GLY A 36 -22.57 32.30 -8.93
C GLY A 36 -22.83 33.73 -8.44
N LYS A 37 -23.44 34.56 -9.25
CA LYS A 37 -23.97 35.88 -8.88
C LYS A 37 -25.42 35.97 -9.30
N ARG A 38 -26.30 36.53 -8.45
CA ARG A 38 -27.67 36.88 -8.79
C ARG A 38 -27.73 38.35 -9.22
N ILE A 39 -28.30 38.61 -10.41
CA ILE A 39 -28.47 39.97 -10.96
C ILE A 39 -29.90 40.04 -11.49
N ASN A 40 -30.69 40.97 -10.96
CA ASN A 40 -32.10 41.17 -11.34
C ASN A 40 -32.97 39.89 -11.27
N GLY A 41 -32.73 39.04 -10.27
CA GLY A 41 -33.46 37.78 -10.09
C GLY A 41 -32.86 36.56 -10.81
N ASP A 42 -32.06 36.76 -11.83
CA ASP A 42 -31.40 35.71 -12.62
C ASP A 42 -30.07 35.26 -12.02
N GLN A 43 -29.76 33.98 -12.18
CA GLN A 43 -28.48 33.38 -11.77
C GLN A 43 -27.48 33.41 -12.91
N TYR A 44 -26.29 33.97 -12.67
CA TYR A 44 -25.18 34.03 -13.62
C TYR A 44 -23.96 33.38 -13.03
N TYR A 45 -23.15 32.69 -13.85
CA TYR A 45 -21.96 31.96 -13.42
C TYR A 45 -20.71 32.56 -14.03
N TYR A 46 -19.65 32.62 -13.23
CA TYR A 46 -18.33 33.17 -13.58
C TYR A 46 -17.25 32.17 -13.18
N LEU A 47 -16.18 32.07 -13.98
CA LEU A 47 -14.94 31.41 -13.61
C LEU A 47 -14.06 32.44 -12.94
N GLN A 48 -13.85 32.29 -11.64
CA GLN A 48 -12.99 33.17 -10.85
C GLN A 48 -11.60 32.57 -10.71
N TYR A 49 -10.57 33.30 -11.12
CA TYR A 49 -9.18 32.89 -10.97
C TYR A 49 -8.24 34.08 -10.72
N ARG A 50 -6.97 33.83 -10.39
CA ARG A 50 -5.96 34.87 -10.26
C ARG A 50 -5.08 34.95 -11.51
N LYS A 51 -4.96 36.15 -12.06
CA LYS A 51 -4.04 36.48 -13.16
C LYS A 51 -3.19 37.66 -12.70
N GLU A 52 -1.85 37.50 -12.71
CA GLU A 52 -0.89 38.56 -12.31
C GLU A 52 -1.22 39.22 -10.96
N GLY A 53 -1.57 38.39 -9.95
CA GLY A 53 -1.92 38.85 -8.60
C GLY A 53 -3.33 39.40 -8.42
N ARG A 54 -4.07 39.70 -9.51
CA ARG A 54 -5.44 40.22 -9.48
C ARG A 54 -6.45 39.10 -9.62
N VAL A 55 -7.61 39.27 -8.97
CA VAL A 55 -8.74 38.36 -9.14
C VAL A 55 -9.51 38.78 -10.40
N VAL A 56 -9.73 37.83 -11.29
CA VAL A 56 -10.48 37.97 -12.54
C VAL A 56 -11.72 37.08 -12.48
N ASP A 57 -12.85 37.58 -12.92
CA ASP A 57 -14.10 36.85 -13.06
C ASP A 57 -14.47 36.79 -14.56
N ASP A 58 -14.30 35.66 -15.22
CA ASP A 58 -14.71 35.45 -16.61
C ASP A 58 -16.15 34.92 -16.63
N TYR A 59 -17.03 35.58 -17.39
CA TYR A 59 -18.41 35.18 -17.52
C TYR A 59 -18.55 33.85 -18.29
N ILE A 60 -19.26 32.88 -17.69
CA ILE A 60 -19.50 31.55 -18.28
C ILE A 60 -20.89 31.50 -18.96
N GLY A 61 -21.94 32.03 -18.30
CA GLY A 61 -23.31 31.95 -18.76
C GLY A 61 -24.33 31.83 -17.63
N LYS A 62 -25.60 31.52 -18.01
CA LYS A 62 -26.67 31.19 -17.06
C LYS A 62 -26.63 29.74 -16.58
N SER A 63 -25.82 28.89 -17.22
CA SER A 63 -25.55 27.49 -16.81
C SER A 63 -24.05 27.17 -16.92
N VAL A 64 -23.59 26.16 -16.21
CA VAL A 64 -22.21 25.69 -16.27
C VAL A 64 -22.18 24.37 -17.02
N SER A 65 -21.33 24.25 -18.04
CA SER A 65 -21.22 23.00 -18.80
C SER A 65 -20.65 21.89 -17.92
N GLU A 66 -21.10 20.66 -18.11
CA GLU A 66 -20.62 19.48 -17.42
C GLU A 66 -19.12 19.23 -17.69
N GLU A 67 -18.68 19.55 -18.90
CA GLU A 67 -17.28 19.44 -19.30
C GLU A 67 -16.37 20.36 -18.49
N LEU A 68 -16.78 21.62 -18.26
CA LEU A 68 -16.04 22.57 -17.41
C LEU A 68 -15.99 22.08 -15.96
N LEU A 69 -17.09 21.57 -15.43
CA LEU A 69 -17.12 20.99 -14.08
C LEU A 69 -16.16 19.80 -13.94
N LYS A 70 -16.20 18.87 -14.89
CA LYS A 70 -15.28 17.73 -14.94
C LYS A 70 -13.81 18.17 -15.03
N SER A 71 -13.52 19.17 -15.86
CA SER A 71 -12.17 19.70 -16.04
C SER A 71 -11.63 20.38 -14.78
N LEU A 72 -12.45 21.17 -14.07
CA LEU A 72 -12.08 21.78 -12.81
C LEU A 72 -11.90 20.74 -11.70
N GLN A 73 -12.75 19.72 -11.64
CA GLN A 73 -12.60 18.63 -10.69
C GLN A 73 -11.34 17.81 -10.96
N LYS A 74 -11.06 17.49 -12.23
CA LYS A 74 -9.81 16.83 -12.67
C LYS A 74 -8.60 17.64 -12.26
N ARG A 75 -8.62 18.96 -12.48
CA ARG A 75 -7.55 19.86 -12.04
C ARG A 75 -7.32 19.79 -10.54
N LYS A 76 -8.38 19.90 -9.73
CA LYS A 76 -8.30 19.85 -8.26
C LYS A 76 -7.69 18.54 -7.78
N ASN A 77 -8.06 17.42 -8.38
CA ASN A 77 -7.50 16.10 -8.05
C ASN A 77 -6.01 16.03 -8.37
N LEU A 78 -5.62 16.50 -9.57
CA LEU A 78 -4.21 16.52 -9.99
C LEU A 78 -3.35 17.48 -9.16
N GLU A 79 -3.87 18.63 -8.73
CA GLU A 79 -3.15 19.55 -7.82
C GLU A 79 -2.92 18.91 -6.45
N SER A 80 -3.90 18.17 -5.93
CA SER A 80 -3.75 17.40 -4.68
C SER A 80 -2.73 16.27 -4.83
N GLU A 81 -2.73 15.55 -5.95
CA GLU A 81 -1.75 14.51 -6.27
C GLU A 81 -0.35 15.10 -6.41
N LEU A 82 -0.21 16.23 -7.12
CA LEU A 82 1.06 16.93 -7.30
C LEU A 82 1.69 17.36 -5.97
N LYS A 83 0.88 17.84 -5.03
CA LYS A 83 1.35 18.21 -3.70
C LYS A 83 1.96 17.00 -2.99
N LYS A 84 1.27 15.86 -2.98
CA LYS A 84 1.75 14.60 -2.37
C LYS A 84 3.04 14.09 -3.02
N ILE A 85 3.10 14.16 -4.36
CA ILE A 85 4.29 13.77 -5.13
C ILE A 85 5.49 14.65 -4.76
N ARG A 86 5.32 15.97 -4.66
CA ARG A 86 6.39 16.89 -4.28
C ARG A 86 6.89 16.65 -2.86
N GLU A 87 6.00 16.41 -1.92
CA GLU A 87 6.36 16.01 -0.56
C GLU A 87 7.18 14.70 -0.57
N SER A 88 6.79 13.72 -1.39
CA SER A 88 7.55 12.47 -1.57
C SER A 88 8.91 12.70 -2.20
N ILE A 89 9.03 13.53 -3.23
CA ILE A 89 10.31 13.90 -3.88
C ILE A 89 11.25 14.60 -2.89
N ILE A 90 10.74 15.55 -2.11
CA ILE A 90 11.54 16.26 -1.10
C ILE A 90 12.08 15.27 -0.07
N THR A 91 11.22 14.38 0.42
CA THR A 91 11.59 13.34 1.36
C THR A 91 12.66 12.40 0.77
N LEU A 92 12.47 11.91 -0.46
CA LEU A 92 13.43 11.03 -1.12
C LEU A 92 14.76 11.74 -1.45
N LYS A 93 14.74 13.01 -1.84
CA LYS A 93 15.96 13.79 -2.08
C LYS A 93 16.71 14.14 -0.79
N GLY A 94 15.99 14.49 0.27
CA GLY A 94 16.57 14.74 1.61
C GLY A 94 17.19 13.48 2.22
N GLN A 95 16.70 12.31 1.82
CA GLN A 95 17.12 11.00 2.31
C GLN A 95 18.31 10.39 1.55
N ARG A 96 18.99 11.10 0.66
CA ARG A 96 20.15 10.51 -0.06
C ARG A 96 21.21 9.92 0.89
N ASN A 97 21.36 10.47 2.10
CA ASN A 97 22.19 9.91 3.17
C ASN A 97 21.38 8.97 4.10
N VAL A 98 20.09 9.24 4.32
CA VAL A 98 19.17 8.45 5.17
C VAL A 98 18.77 7.13 4.48
N ILE A 99 18.79 7.05 3.16
CA ILE A 99 18.52 5.82 2.40
C ILE A 99 19.49 4.69 2.79
N TYR A 100 20.76 5.02 3.06
CA TYR A 100 21.73 4.02 3.51
C TYR A 100 21.42 3.51 4.93
N GLU A 101 20.99 4.40 5.83
CA GLU A 101 20.64 4.04 7.21
C GLU A 101 19.35 3.22 7.27
N PHE A 102 18.40 3.50 6.36
CA PHE A 102 17.13 2.78 6.32
C PHE A 102 17.23 1.39 5.68
N ILE A 103 18.02 1.24 4.62
CA ILE A 103 18.16 -0.05 3.91
C ILE A 103 19.00 -1.03 4.75
N GLU A 104 20.05 -0.56 5.37
CA GLU A 104 20.98 -1.44 6.09
C GLU A 104 20.33 -2.16 7.29
N PRO A 105 19.53 -1.54 8.15
CA PRO A 105 18.81 -2.27 9.19
C PRO A 105 17.87 -3.35 8.63
N VAL A 106 17.11 -3.07 7.57
CA VAL A 106 16.21 -4.05 6.95
C VAL A 106 17.00 -5.20 6.34
N ARG A 107 18.11 -4.91 5.67
CA ARG A 107 18.99 -5.92 5.09
C ARG A 107 19.56 -6.84 6.17
N LYS A 108 20.02 -6.30 7.30
CA LYS A 108 20.52 -7.07 8.44
C LYS A 108 19.43 -7.98 9.02
N ILE A 109 18.19 -7.48 9.13
CA ILE A 109 17.05 -8.27 9.58
C ILE A 109 16.81 -9.44 8.62
N PHE A 110 16.74 -9.19 7.32
CA PHE A 110 16.51 -10.23 6.31
C PHE A 110 17.63 -11.27 6.29
N TYR A 111 18.90 -10.83 6.37
CA TYR A 111 20.06 -11.71 6.45
C TYR A 111 20.01 -12.58 7.71
N SER A 112 19.78 -11.99 8.88
CA SER A 112 19.75 -12.74 10.14
C SER A 112 18.61 -13.75 10.18
N PHE A 113 17.42 -13.36 9.71
CA PHE A 113 16.27 -14.28 9.62
C PHE A 113 16.52 -15.42 8.63
N THR A 114 17.25 -15.14 7.53
CA THR A 114 17.68 -16.19 6.58
C THR A 114 18.70 -17.13 7.23
N LYS A 115 19.74 -16.58 7.88
CA LYS A 115 20.78 -17.34 8.56
C LYS A 115 20.20 -18.24 9.64
N GLU A 116 19.28 -17.72 10.41
CA GLU A 116 18.60 -18.42 11.48
C GLU A 116 17.44 -19.31 10.99
N LYS A 117 17.17 -19.35 9.70
CA LYS A 117 16.08 -20.13 9.05
C LYS A 117 14.69 -19.81 9.57
N LEU A 118 14.45 -18.58 10.04
CA LEU A 118 13.15 -18.17 10.57
C LEU A 118 12.07 -18.12 9.50
N TRP A 119 12.46 -17.92 8.24
CA TRP A 119 11.51 -17.99 7.11
C TRP A 119 10.95 -19.39 6.87
N ASP A 120 11.63 -20.42 7.32
CA ASP A 120 11.15 -21.81 7.22
C ASP A 120 10.05 -22.10 8.26
N GLU A 121 9.92 -21.23 9.28
CA GLU A 121 8.98 -21.33 10.40
C GLU A 121 7.66 -20.56 10.17
N GLU A 122 7.26 -20.36 8.92
CA GLU A 122 6.04 -19.63 8.52
C GLU A 122 6.01 -18.14 8.94
N ILE A 123 7.15 -17.55 9.28
CA ILE A 123 7.28 -16.11 9.48
C ILE A 123 7.36 -15.45 8.10
N GLU A 124 6.63 -14.35 7.89
CA GLU A 124 6.54 -13.70 6.59
C GLU A 124 6.65 -12.18 6.67
N ILE A 125 7.28 -11.58 5.66
CA ILE A 125 7.18 -10.13 5.43
C ILE A 125 5.85 -9.83 4.75
N ILE A 126 5.10 -8.88 5.29
CA ILE A 126 3.80 -8.47 4.75
C ILE A 126 3.74 -6.95 4.51
N GLY A 127 2.59 -6.47 4.06
CA GLY A 127 2.37 -5.04 3.87
C GLY A 127 3.10 -4.45 2.65
N SER A 128 3.54 -3.21 2.77
CA SER A 128 4.13 -2.49 1.63
C SER A 128 5.50 -3.04 1.20
N TRP A 129 6.29 -3.59 2.12
CA TRP A 129 7.56 -4.25 1.78
C TRP A 129 7.35 -5.49 0.91
N CYS A 130 6.31 -6.26 1.18
CA CYS A 130 5.92 -7.38 0.33
C CYS A 130 5.64 -6.91 -1.12
N TYR A 131 4.89 -5.81 -1.28
CA TYR A 131 4.62 -5.25 -2.60
C TYR A 131 5.88 -4.72 -3.31
N ILE A 132 6.82 -4.09 -2.58
CA ILE A 132 8.12 -3.66 -3.11
C ILE A 132 8.89 -4.86 -3.68
N LEU A 133 8.91 -5.97 -2.93
CA LEU A 133 9.54 -7.21 -3.39
C LEU A 133 8.85 -7.77 -4.65
N TYR A 134 7.52 -7.73 -4.72
CA TYR A 134 6.80 -8.15 -5.92
C TYR A 134 7.11 -7.26 -7.12
N GLN A 135 7.15 -5.94 -6.97
CA GLN A 135 7.49 -5.03 -8.07
C GLN A 135 8.83 -5.39 -8.69
N LYS A 136 9.79 -5.78 -7.86
CA LYS A 136 11.13 -6.10 -8.34
C LYS A 136 11.23 -7.50 -8.96
N TYR A 137 10.71 -8.51 -8.26
CA TYR A 137 10.98 -9.91 -8.60
C TYR A 137 9.87 -10.57 -9.43
N LEU A 138 8.66 -9.98 -9.47
CA LEU A 138 7.54 -10.46 -10.27
C LEU A 138 7.18 -9.53 -11.44
N THR A 139 7.98 -8.48 -11.67
CA THR A 139 7.78 -7.52 -12.76
C THR A 139 6.39 -6.85 -12.74
N LEU A 140 5.92 -6.48 -11.55
CA LEU A 140 4.64 -5.79 -11.40
C LEU A 140 4.73 -4.34 -11.87
N LYS A 141 3.55 -3.76 -12.19
CA LYS A 141 3.42 -2.35 -12.50
C LYS A 141 4.00 -1.51 -11.36
N LYS A 142 4.88 -0.57 -11.71
CA LYS A 142 5.52 0.30 -10.73
C LYS A 142 4.48 1.22 -10.11
N PHE A 143 4.37 1.18 -8.82
CA PHE A 143 3.55 2.06 -8.01
C PHE A 143 4.40 2.63 -6.88
N PRO A 144 4.49 3.96 -6.75
CA PRO A 144 5.36 4.56 -5.76
C PRO A 144 4.86 4.27 -4.34
N LEU A 145 5.73 3.67 -3.56
CA LEU A 145 5.46 3.33 -2.17
C LEU A 145 6.45 4.03 -1.26
N ARG A 146 5.93 4.89 -0.40
CA ARG A 146 6.62 5.26 0.82
C ARG A 146 6.21 4.27 1.90
N THR A 147 7.17 3.57 2.50
CA THR A 147 6.93 2.75 3.67
C THR A 147 8.04 2.98 4.69
N GLU A 148 7.64 3.41 5.87
CA GLU A 148 8.49 3.59 7.05
C GLU A 148 8.31 2.40 8.00
N ASP A 149 7.34 1.53 7.71
CA ASP A 149 6.96 0.41 8.55
C ASP A 149 7.34 -0.92 7.91
N LEU A 150 8.01 -1.78 8.68
CA LEU A 150 8.26 -3.18 8.34
C LEU A 150 7.31 -4.05 9.15
N TYR A 151 6.42 -4.75 8.47
CA TYR A 151 5.45 -5.67 9.09
C TYR A 151 5.93 -7.11 8.92
N ILE A 152 6.02 -7.83 10.04
CA ILE A 152 6.42 -9.23 10.09
C ILE A 152 5.25 -10.03 10.67
N LEU A 153 4.75 -10.98 9.91
CA LEU A 153 3.64 -11.86 10.30
C LEU A 153 4.20 -13.08 11.04
N ILE A 154 3.65 -13.33 12.22
CA ILE A 154 3.99 -14.47 13.08
C ILE A 154 2.79 -15.41 13.15
N PRO A 155 2.93 -16.70 12.79
CA PRO A 155 1.85 -17.66 12.95
C PRO A 155 1.60 -17.97 14.46
N LEU A 156 0.37 -18.22 14.81
CA LEU A 156 0.00 -18.66 16.17
C LEU A 156 -0.82 -19.95 16.11
N PRO A 157 -0.53 -20.92 17.00
CA PRO A 157 0.62 -20.96 17.92
C PRO A 157 1.95 -21.09 17.17
N TYR A 158 2.96 -20.33 17.58
CA TYR A 158 4.30 -20.46 17.03
C TYR A 158 5.00 -21.68 17.63
N LYS A 159 5.41 -22.61 16.79
CA LYS A 159 6.07 -23.87 17.20
C LYS A 159 7.51 -23.99 16.69
N GLY A 160 7.97 -22.96 15.97
CA GLY A 160 9.28 -22.96 15.33
C GLY A 160 10.44 -22.77 16.27
N LYS A 161 11.60 -22.50 15.70
CA LYS A 161 12.87 -22.32 16.39
C LYS A 161 12.84 -21.18 17.41
N GLU A 162 13.60 -21.31 18.48
CA GLU A 162 13.82 -20.22 19.44
C GLU A 162 14.78 -19.18 18.86
N PHE A 163 14.36 -17.91 18.93
CA PHE A 163 15.17 -16.77 18.52
C PHE A 163 14.70 -15.51 19.24
N ASP A 164 15.55 -14.94 20.08
CA ASP A 164 15.21 -13.71 20.81
C ASP A 164 15.24 -12.50 19.88
N ILE A 165 14.10 -12.23 19.21
CA ILE A 165 13.89 -11.09 18.32
C ILE A 165 14.11 -9.78 19.07
N SER A 166 13.65 -9.69 20.32
CA SER A 166 13.76 -8.47 21.12
C SER A 166 15.21 -8.12 21.41
N LYS A 167 16.02 -9.09 21.79
CA LYS A 167 17.46 -8.89 21.99
C LYS A 167 18.17 -8.53 20.68
N PHE A 168 17.89 -9.27 19.61
CA PHE A 168 18.48 -9.03 18.29
C PHE A 168 18.20 -7.61 17.76
N LEU A 169 16.95 -7.13 17.84
CA LEU A 169 16.62 -5.79 17.36
C LEU A 169 17.21 -4.69 18.25
N LYS A 170 17.32 -4.91 19.57
CA LYS A 170 18.04 -3.99 20.46
C LYS A 170 19.53 -3.89 20.10
N GLU A 171 20.16 -5.00 19.83
CA GLU A 171 21.58 -5.04 19.40
C GLU A 171 21.79 -4.34 18.05
N LEU A 172 20.77 -4.32 17.19
CA LEU A 172 20.76 -3.52 15.94
C LEU A 172 20.53 -2.03 16.17
N GLY A 173 20.19 -1.58 17.39
CA GLY A 173 19.95 -0.18 17.74
C GLY A 173 18.48 0.25 17.71
N PHE A 174 17.54 -0.71 17.70
CA PHE A 174 16.11 -0.40 17.83
C PHE A 174 15.68 -0.31 19.31
N SER A 175 14.73 0.60 19.59
CA SER A 175 14.09 0.74 20.90
C SER A 175 12.75 0.00 20.91
N ILE A 176 12.45 -0.70 22.02
CA ILE A 176 11.14 -1.33 22.25
C ILE A 176 10.13 -0.29 22.67
N ASN A 177 8.93 -0.39 22.12
CA ASN A 177 7.75 0.39 22.49
C ASN A 177 6.54 -0.54 22.64
N PHE A 178 5.50 -0.08 23.33
CA PHE A 178 4.29 -0.85 23.57
C PHE A 178 3.05 -0.07 23.13
N TYR A 179 2.07 -0.80 22.63
CA TYR A 179 0.72 -0.31 22.46
C TYR A 179 -0.09 -0.46 23.76
N ASP A 180 -1.22 0.22 23.84
CA ASP A 180 -2.11 0.18 25.01
C ASP A 180 -2.64 -1.24 25.30
N ASP A 181 -2.69 -2.12 24.30
CA ASP A 181 -3.13 -3.50 24.44
C ASP A 181 -2.01 -4.46 24.91
N GLY A 182 -0.80 -3.95 25.15
CA GLY A 182 0.38 -4.71 25.56
C GLY A 182 1.17 -5.37 24.42
N SER A 183 0.72 -5.25 23.17
CA SER A 183 1.54 -5.65 22.03
C SER A 183 2.72 -4.71 21.85
N LEU A 184 3.81 -5.21 21.29
CA LEU A 184 5.05 -4.44 21.15
C LEU A 184 5.40 -4.11 19.70
N PHE A 185 6.17 -3.05 19.54
CA PHE A 185 6.79 -2.66 18.29
C PHE A 185 8.16 -2.06 18.56
N PHE A 186 8.96 -1.95 17.51
CA PHE A 186 10.30 -1.38 17.61
C PHE A 186 10.43 -0.14 16.75
N THR A 187 11.18 0.86 17.24
CA THR A 187 11.49 2.08 16.48
C THR A 187 12.99 2.32 16.44
N GLY A 188 13.51 2.75 15.31
CA GLY A 188 14.90 3.10 15.10
C GLY A 188 15.15 3.49 13.66
N PHE A 189 16.17 4.29 13.40
CA PHE A 189 16.59 4.68 12.05
C PHE A 189 15.46 5.29 11.18
N GLY A 190 14.50 5.98 11.80
CA GLY A 190 13.36 6.55 11.10
C GLY A 190 12.32 5.53 10.62
N MET A 191 12.38 4.30 11.09
CA MET A 191 11.45 3.24 10.75
C MET A 191 10.80 2.59 11.97
N LYS A 192 9.71 1.90 11.74
CA LYS A 192 8.98 1.10 12.73
C LYS A 192 8.92 -0.35 12.28
N ILE A 193 9.16 -1.27 13.21
CA ILE A 193 9.02 -2.72 12.99
C ILE A 193 7.88 -3.21 13.86
N GLU A 194 6.89 -3.83 13.23
CA GLU A 194 5.69 -4.36 13.90
C GLU A 194 5.57 -5.86 13.64
N PHE A 195 5.31 -6.58 14.70
CA PHE A 195 5.00 -8.01 14.63
C PHE A 195 3.49 -8.18 14.74
N LEU A 196 2.93 -8.90 13.79
CA LEU A 196 1.51 -9.08 13.65
C LEU A 196 1.15 -10.55 13.69
N SER A 197 -0.01 -10.88 14.23
CA SER A 197 -0.54 -12.25 14.22
C SER A 197 -2.02 -12.26 13.89
N PRO A 198 -2.55 -13.37 13.31
CA PRO A 198 -3.96 -13.47 12.99
C PRO A 198 -4.85 -13.43 14.23
N GLU A 199 -5.82 -12.51 14.23
CA GLU A 199 -6.94 -12.52 15.18
C GLU A 199 -7.98 -13.54 14.69
N ARG A 200 -8.32 -14.51 15.55
CA ARG A 200 -9.31 -15.55 15.27
C ARG A 200 -10.58 -15.29 16.07
N GLY A 201 -11.71 -15.63 15.49
CA GLY A 201 -12.99 -15.48 16.18
C GLY A 201 -13.69 -14.15 15.97
N LYS A 202 -14.79 -13.93 16.74
CA LYS A 202 -15.66 -12.75 16.62
C LYS A 202 -15.29 -11.63 17.59
N GLN A 203 -14.68 -11.95 18.71
CA GLN A 203 -14.24 -10.99 19.73
C GLN A 203 -12.78 -10.59 19.49
N LYS A 204 -12.42 -9.39 19.95
CA LYS A 204 -11.03 -8.92 19.91
C LYS A 204 -10.19 -9.79 20.86
N GLU A 205 -9.20 -10.47 20.30
CA GLU A 205 -8.27 -11.28 21.09
C GLU A 205 -7.20 -10.40 21.74
N LYS A 206 -6.79 -10.75 22.94
CA LYS A 206 -5.65 -10.11 23.61
C LYS A 206 -4.35 -10.57 22.95
N PRO A 207 -3.36 -9.69 22.86
CA PRO A 207 -2.02 -10.08 22.40
C PRO A 207 -1.44 -11.21 23.27
N VAL A 208 -0.79 -12.17 22.62
CA VAL A 208 -0.20 -13.35 23.28
C VAL A 208 1.32 -13.24 23.20
N PHE A 209 1.99 -13.40 24.37
CA PHE A 209 3.44 -13.44 24.40
C PHE A 209 3.94 -14.73 23.77
N VAL A 210 4.78 -14.59 22.74
CA VAL A 210 5.40 -15.71 22.04
C VAL A 210 6.77 -16.00 22.68
N GLU A 211 6.78 -16.94 23.63
CA GLU A 211 7.96 -17.23 24.46
C GLU A 211 9.23 -17.54 23.65
N ARG A 212 9.10 -18.33 22.57
CA ARG A 212 10.21 -18.71 21.70
C ARG A 212 10.83 -17.55 20.92
N LEU A 213 10.08 -16.48 20.69
CA LEU A 213 10.53 -15.31 19.94
C LEU A 213 10.73 -14.08 20.82
N LYS A 214 10.36 -14.14 22.11
CA LYS A 214 10.43 -13.05 23.09
C LYS A 214 9.74 -11.76 22.59
N ILE A 215 8.57 -11.91 21.96
CA ILE A 215 7.74 -10.81 21.45
C ILE A 215 6.26 -11.01 21.75
N THR A 216 5.50 -9.91 21.75
CA THR A 216 4.04 -9.90 21.85
C THR A 216 3.50 -9.25 20.59
N PRO A 217 3.12 -10.02 19.54
CA PRO A 217 2.62 -9.46 18.31
C PRO A 217 1.24 -8.84 18.49
N GLN A 218 0.91 -7.83 17.67
CA GLN A 218 -0.43 -7.25 17.60
C GLN A 218 -1.37 -8.20 16.86
N MET A 219 -2.57 -8.40 17.42
CA MET A 219 -3.59 -9.27 16.83
C MET A 219 -4.44 -8.50 15.82
N LEU A 220 -4.44 -8.92 14.56
CA LEU A 220 -5.21 -8.26 13.49
C LEU A 220 -5.99 -9.26 12.64
N ARG A 221 -7.17 -8.83 12.20
CA ARG A 221 -8.06 -9.63 11.34
C ARG A 221 -7.53 -9.78 9.92
N TYR A 222 -7.94 -10.86 9.28
CA TYR A 222 -7.66 -11.21 7.88
C TYR A 222 -6.20 -11.61 7.60
N LEU A 223 -5.32 -11.64 8.60
CA LEU A 223 -3.92 -12.05 8.40
C LEU A 223 -3.77 -13.56 8.17
N ASP A 224 -4.75 -14.35 8.61
CA ASP A 224 -4.78 -15.80 8.40
C ASP A 224 -4.76 -16.21 6.91
N ILE A 225 -5.34 -15.38 6.03
CA ILE A 225 -5.34 -15.64 4.59
C ILE A 225 -3.92 -15.56 4.00
N LEU A 226 -3.05 -14.72 4.57
CA LEU A 226 -1.67 -14.55 4.08
C LEU A 226 -0.83 -15.81 4.33
N LEU A 227 -1.04 -16.47 5.48
CA LEU A 227 -0.30 -17.68 5.88
C LEU A 227 -0.71 -18.94 5.07
N LYS A 228 -1.83 -18.90 4.34
CA LYS A 228 -2.34 -20.08 3.60
C LYS A 228 -1.56 -20.39 2.35
N GLU A 229 -1.09 -19.37 1.67
CA GLU A 229 -0.31 -19.48 0.44
C GLU A 229 0.85 -18.48 0.49
N SER A 230 2.05 -18.99 0.51
CA SER A 230 3.27 -18.18 0.58
C SER A 230 4.27 -18.54 -0.51
N MET A 231 5.28 -17.69 -0.67
CA MET A 231 6.41 -17.91 -1.55
C MET A 231 7.71 -17.38 -0.96
N VAL A 232 8.82 -17.90 -1.43
CA VAL A 232 10.17 -17.44 -1.05
C VAL A 232 10.76 -16.63 -2.19
N ILE A 233 11.21 -15.43 -1.90
CA ILE A 233 11.92 -14.55 -2.84
C ILE A 233 13.42 -14.53 -2.46
N SER A 234 14.29 -14.80 -3.41
CA SER A 234 15.72 -14.60 -3.27
C SER A 234 16.06 -13.16 -3.59
N ILE A 235 16.52 -12.39 -2.61
CA ILE A 235 16.78 -10.93 -2.75
C ILE A 235 18.18 -10.67 -3.27
N GLU A 236 19.17 -11.32 -2.66
CA GLU A 236 20.59 -11.26 -3.04
C GLU A 236 21.22 -12.64 -2.80
N ARG A 237 22.50 -12.78 -3.14
CA ARG A 237 23.19 -14.06 -2.99
C ARG A 237 23.14 -14.55 -1.53
N GLY A 238 22.39 -15.62 -1.31
CA GLY A 238 22.22 -16.26 0.00
C GLY A 238 21.18 -15.62 0.93
N VAL A 239 20.51 -14.53 0.53
CA VAL A 239 19.44 -13.91 1.32
C VAL A 239 18.08 -14.24 0.70
N LYS A 240 17.23 -14.86 1.50
CA LYS A 240 15.87 -15.22 1.13
C LYS A 240 14.87 -14.53 2.04
N VAL A 241 13.68 -14.28 1.56
CA VAL A 241 12.57 -13.72 2.35
C VAL A 241 11.30 -14.45 2.01
N LYS A 242 10.55 -14.86 3.01
CA LYS A 242 9.22 -15.43 2.81
C LYS A 242 8.18 -14.33 2.81
N VAL A 243 7.28 -14.39 1.86
CA VAL A 243 6.18 -13.44 1.66
C VAL A 243 4.92 -14.21 1.32
N PRO A 244 3.71 -13.67 1.52
CA PRO A 244 2.48 -14.27 0.99
C PRO A 244 2.59 -14.51 -0.52
N ALA A 245 1.85 -15.45 -1.06
CA ALA A 245 1.69 -15.56 -2.50
C ALA A 245 0.88 -14.35 -3.03
N PRO A 246 1.09 -13.90 -4.28
CA PRO A 246 0.34 -12.80 -4.87
C PRO A 246 -1.18 -12.94 -4.74
N ALA A 247 -1.74 -14.13 -4.92
CA ALA A 247 -3.16 -14.39 -4.74
C ALA A 247 -3.65 -14.11 -3.31
N ALA A 248 -2.88 -14.52 -2.29
CA ALA A 248 -3.21 -14.26 -0.88
C ALA A 248 -3.11 -12.76 -0.55
N PHE A 249 -2.06 -12.10 -1.03
CA PHE A 249 -1.86 -10.67 -0.86
C PHE A 249 -2.99 -9.85 -1.51
N PHE A 250 -3.39 -10.22 -2.73
CA PHE A 250 -4.49 -9.61 -3.48
C PHE A 250 -5.78 -9.62 -2.66
N LEU A 251 -6.22 -10.80 -2.19
CA LEU A 251 -7.43 -10.95 -1.40
C LEU A 251 -7.34 -10.18 -0.07
N HIS A 252 -6.22 -10.27 0.61
CA HIS A 252 -5.99 -9.54 1.87
C HIS A 252 -6.10 -8.03 1.70
N LYS A 253 -5.51 -7.46 0.66
CA LYS A 253 -5.56 -6.01 0.39
C LYS A 253 -6.98 -5.54 0.12
N LEU A 254 -7.78 -6.30 -0.62
CA LEU A 254 -9.20 -6.00 -0.82
C LEU A 254 -9.99 -6.04 0.48
N LEU A 255 -9.76 -7.04 1.34
CA LEU A 255 -10.43 -7.14 2.64
C LEU A 255 -10.07 -6.00 3.60
N VAL A 256 -8.78 -5.66 3.68
CA VAL A 256 -8.29 -4.61 4.59
C VAL A 256 -8.72 -3.22 4.14
N SER A 257 -8.81 -2.96 2.82
CA SER A 257 -9.24 -1.66 2.29
C SER A 257 -10.60 -1.21 2.85
N GLN A 258 -11.54 -2.15 3.05
CA GLN A 258 -12.86 -1.88 3.62
C GLN A 258 -12.83 -1.46 5.11
N LYS A 259 -11.71 -1.68 5.80
CA LYS A 259 -11.52 -1.31 7.20
C LYS A 259 -10.74 -0.01 7.39
N ARG A 260 -10.15 0.52 6.32
CA ARG A 260 -9.37 1.75 6.38
C ARG A 260 -10.29 2.96 6.57
N ARG A 261 -10.09 3.71 7.65
CA ARG A 261 -10.75 5.01 7.89
C ARG A 261 -10.17 6.11 7.01
N GLU A 262 -8.85 6.09 6.80
CA GLU A 262 -8.13 7.06 5.99
C GLU A 262 -8.27 6.72 4.50
N LYS A 263 -8.87 7.65 3.74
CA LYS A 263 -9.10 7.50 2.30
C LYS A 263 -7.80 7.19 1.53
N GLY A 264 -6.70 7.88 1.86
CA GLY A 264 -5.41 7.66 1.18
C GLY A 264 -4.83 6.26 1.39
N LYS A 265 -4.97 5.69 2.61
CA LYS A 265 -4.54 4.31 2.88
C LYS A 265 -5.45 3.30 2.17
N ARG A 266 -6.75 3.58 2.10
CA ARG A 266 -7.71 2.75 1.37
C ARG A 266 -7.40 2.70 -0.12
N GLU A 267 -7.23 3.85 -0.75
CA GLU A 267 -6.86 3.95 -2.17
C GLU A 267 -5.53 3.25 -2.46
N LYS A 268 -4.54 3.38 -1.56
CA LYS A 268 -3.25 2.68 -1.67
C LYS A 268 -3.44 1.17 -1.65
N ASP A 269 -4.24 0.63 -0.70
CA ASP A 269 -4.48 -0.80 -0.59
C ASP A 269 -5.21 -1.34 -1.83
N LEU A 270 -6.20 -0.61 -2.37
CA LEU A 270 -6.91 -0.97 -3.60
C LEU A 270 -5.99 -0.97 -4.83
N LYS A 271 -5.18 0.07 -5.01
CA LYS A 271 -4.21 0.13 -6.11
C LYS A 271 -3.21 -1.03 -6.06
N GLN A 272 -2.68 -1.34 -4.88
CA GLN A 272 -1.80 -2.50 -4.70
C GLN A 272 -2.51 -3.81 -5.05
N ALA A 273 -3.78 -3.97 -4.64
CA ALA A 273 -4.57 -5.14 -4.97
C ALA A 273 -4.73 -5.30 -6.50
N ILE A 274 -5.15 -4.25 -7.20
CA ILE A 274 -5.39 -4.33 -8.65
C ILE A 274 -4.10 -4.66 -9.42
N TYR A 275 -2.98 -4.01 -9.10
CA TYR A 275 -1.71 -4.29 -9.78
C TYR A 275 -1.13 -5.68 -9.47
N VAL A 276 -1.37 -6.21 -8.27
CA VAL A 276 -1.05 -7.62 -7.97
C VAL A 276 -2.06 -8.54 -8.67
N GLY A 277 -3.35 -8.17 -8.73
CA GLY A 277 -4.39 -8.88 -9.46
C GLY A 277 -4.06 -9.05 -10.95
N GLU A 278 -3.43 -8.06 -11.57
CA GLU A 278 -2.94 -8.17 -12.95
C GLU A 278 -1.93 -9.32 -13.11
N TYR A 279 -1.01 -9.48 -12.17
CA TYR A 279 -0.08 -10.61 -12.17
C TYR A 279 -0.81 -11.95 -11.93
N VAL A 280 -1.77 -11.95 -11.00
CA VAL A 280 -2.55 -13.15 -10.67
C VAL A 280 -3.29 -13.69 -11.90
N VAL A 281 -4.00 -12.84 -12.66
CA VAL A 281 -4.75 -13.27 -13.85
C VAL A 281 -3.87 -13.73 -15.00
N ARG A 282 -2.60 -13.34 -15.04
CA ARG A 282 -1.62 -13.76 -16.06
C ARG A 282 -0.86 -15.03 -15.68
N ASN A 283 -0.98 -15.48 -14.43
CA ASN A 283 -0.22 -16.62 -13.91
C ASN A 283 -1.16 -17.76 -13.48
N LYS A 284 -1.10 -18.87 -14.19
CA LYS A 284 -1.97 -20.03 -13.94
C LYS A 284 -1.86 -20.55 -12.49
N ASN A 285 -0.64 -20.65 -11.96
CA ASN A 285 -0.44 -21.10 -10.58
C ASN A 285 -1.09 -20.16 -9.56
N GLU A 286 -1.07 -18.84 -9.80
CA GLU A 286 -1.70 -17.87 -8.91
C GLU A 286 -3.24 -17.91 -9.03
N ILE A 287 -3.80 -18.19 -10.21
CA ILE A 287 -5.24 -18.43 -10.37
C ILE A 287 -5.67 -19.69 -9.58
N GLU A 288 -4.88 -20.77 -9.63
CA GLU A 288 -5.17 -21.98 -8.87
C GLU A 288 -5.12 -21.72 -7.34
N LYS A 289 -4.12 -20.96 -6.87
CA LYS A 289 -4.04 -20.52 -5.48
C LYS A 289 -5.23 -19.65 -5.09
N LEU A 290 -5.60 -18.68 -5.94
CA LEU A 290 -6.76 -17.82 -5.74
C LEU A 290 -8.03 -18.65 -5.54
N SER A 291 -8.27 -19.63 -6.43
CA SER A 291 -9.42 -20.52 -6.36
C SER A 291 -9.46 -21.32 -5.06
N ARG A 292 -8.30 -21.89 -4.63
CA ARG A 292 -8.21 -22.60 -3.33
C ARG A 292 -8.50 -21.68 -2.15
N LEU A 293 -8.00 -20.46 -2.17
CA LEU A 293 -8.24 -19.48 -1.10
C LEU A 293 -9.71 -19.07 -1.03
N LEU A 294 -10.37 -18.85 -2.17
CA LEU A 294 -11.79 -18.48 -2.25
C LEU A 294 -12.71 -19.58 -1.71
N LEU A 295 -12.34 -20.85 -1.85
CA LEU A 295 -13.08 -21.96 -1.24
C LEU A 295 -12.98 -21.99 0.30
N GLN A 296 -11.96 -21.38 0.87
CA GLN A 296 -11.68 -21.41 2.31
C GLN A 296 -12.16 -20.17 3.07
N ILE A 297 -12.67 -19.15 2.39
CA ILE A 297 -13.15 -17.92 2.99
C ILE A 297 -14.69 -17.89 3.02
N SER A 298 -15.26 -17.15 3.98
CA SER A 298 -16.71 -17.01 4.14
C SER A 298 -17.32 -16.15 3.01
N ASP A 299 -18.63 -16.37 2.76
CA ASP A 299 -19.36 -15.55 1.79
C ASP A 299 -19.40 -14.06 2.16
N SER A 300 -19.33 -13.75 3.45
CA SER A 300 -19.21 -12.35 3.89
C SER A 300 -17.87 -11.71 3.45
N TRP A 301 -16.80 -12.48 3.40
CA TRP A 301 -15.52 -12.02 2.89
C TRP A 301 -15.54 -11.89 1.36
N LYS A 302 -16.12 -12.85 0.66
CA LYS A 302 -16.30 -12.80 -0.80
C LYS A 302 -17.07 -11.54 -1.22
N ARG A 303 -18.19 -11.24 -0.53
CA ARG A 303 -18.96 -10.00 -0.78
C ARG A 303 -18.13 -8.72 -0.56
N ARG A 304 -17.30 -8.67 0.49
CA ARG A 304 -16.41 -7.54 0.74
C ARG A 304 -15.33 -7.39 -0.33
N ILE A 305 -14.78 -8.50 -0.82
CA ILE A 305 -13.80 -8.53 -1.89
C ILE A 305 -14.42 -7.97 -3.18
N ALA A 306 -15.61 -8.44 -3.56
CA ALA A 306 -16.35 -7.94 -4.71
C ALA A 306 -16.64 -6.44 -4.60
N GLN A 307 -17.14 -5.98 -3.45
CA GLN A 307 -17.38 -4.55 -3.18
C GLN A 307 -16.10 -3.70 -3.31
N SER A 308 -14.95 -4.22 -2.87
CA SER A 308 -13.67 -3.53 -3.01
C SER A 308 -13.22 -3.42 -4.46
N LEU A 309 -13.48 -4.44 -5.28
CA LEU A 309 -13.21 -4.41 -6.71
C LEU A 309 -14.12 -3.40 -7.43
N GLU A 310 -15.42 -3.39 -7.16
CA GLU A 310 -16.37 -2.41 -7.71
C GLU A 310 -15.96 -0.96 -7.36
N GLU A 311 -15.50 -0.73 -6.14
CA GLU A 311 -14.97 0.57 -5.74
C GLU A 311 -13.70 0.95 -6.49
N SER A 312 -12.86 -0.04 -6.82
CA SER A 312 -11.61 0.17 -7.55
C SER A 312 -11.83 0.74 -8.94
N ILE A 313 -12.95 0.46 -9.60
CA ILE A 313 -13.33 1.04 -10.91
C ILE A 313 -13.34 2.57 -10.85
N LYS A 314 -13.84 3.14 -9.75
CA LYS A 314 -13.90 4.60 -9.57
C LYS A 314 -12.53 5.24 -9.30
N ILE A 315 -11.58 4.45 -8.78
CA ILE A 315 -10.24 4.90 -8.40
C ILE A 315 -9.26 4.72 -9.56
N LEU A 316 -9.44 3.68 -10.35
CA LEU A 316 -8.58 3.24 -11.46
C LEU A 316 -9.44 2.96 -12.70
N PRO A 317 -10.11 3.97 -13.28
CA PRO A 317 -10.98 3.75 -14.45
C PRO A 317 -10.21 3.23 -15.67
N GLU A 318 -8.90 3.47 -15.74
CA GLU A 318 -8.03 2.92 -16.76
C GLU A 318 -7.80 1.41 -16.67
N GLU A 319 -8.14 0.79 -15.54
CA GLU A 319 -7.99 -0.64 -15.27
C GLU A 319 -9.36 -1.38 -15.27
N ASP A 320 -10.42 -0.76 -15.76
CA ASP A 320 -11.79 -1.27 -15.70
C ASP A 320 -11.91 -2.71 -16.26
N SER A 321 -11.41 -2.96 -17.47
CA SER A 321 -11.41 -4.30 -18.08
C SER A 321 -10.66 -5.36 -17.26
N LEU A 322 -9.59 -4.98 -16.55
CA LEU A 322 -8.88 -5.88 -15.64
C LEU A 322 -9.73 -6.15 -14.40
N ILE A 323 -10.35 -5.11 -13.84
CA ILE A 323 -11.17 -5.23 -12.63
C ILE A 323 -12.39 -6.11 -12.89
N GLU A 324 -13.05 -6.00 -14.06
CA GLU A 324 -14.13 -6.90 -14.47
C GLU A 324 -13.69 -8.36 -14.53
N LYS A 325 -12.51 -8.65 -15.09
CA LYS A 325 -11.94 -10.02 -15.08
C LYS A 325 -11.69 -10.52 -13.66
N LEU A 326 -11.19 -9.66 -12.77
CA LEU A 326 -10.96 -10.02 -11.37
C LEU A 326 -12.28 -10.26 -10.63
N LEU A 327 -13.32 -9.44 -10.90
CA LEU A 327 -14.67 -9.65 -10.38
C LEU A 327 -15.22 -11.01 -10.80
N ALA A 328 -15.12 -11.36 -12.08
CA ALA A 328 -15.54 -12.66 -12.58
C ALA A 328 -14.86 -13.84 -11.87
N LEU A 329 -13.57 -13.70 -11.50
CA LEU A 329 -12.82 -14.75 -10.80
C LEU A 329 -13.21 -14.90 -9.31
N VAL A 330 -13.71 -13.86 -8.66
CA VAL A 330 -14.03 -13.90 -7.21
C VAL A 330 -15.51 -14.11 -6.90
N THR A 331 -16.39 -14.00 -7.91
CA THR A 331 -17.84 -14.15 -7.75
C THR A 331 -18.36 -15.53 -8.12
N PHE A 332 -17.51 -16.43 -8.62
CA PHE A 332 -17.83 -17.83 -8.94
C PHE A 332 -17.48 -18.78 -7.77
#